data_58fe7d6b9e7d689798e5f7581d80e8cb
#
_entry.id   58fe7d6b9e7d689798e5f7581d80e8cb
#
_cell.length_a   1.000
_cell.length_b   1.000
_cell.length_c   1.000
_cell.angle_alpha   90.00
_cell.angle_beta   90.00
_cell.angle_gamma   90.00
#
_symmetry.space_group_name_H-M   'P 1'
#
loop_
_entity.id
_entity.type
_entity.pdbx_description
1 polymer ?
#
loop_
_entity_poly.entity_id
_entity_poly.type
_entity_poly.pdbx_seq_one_letter_code
_entity_poly.pdbx_strand_id
1 'polypeptide(L)'
;ASTRPGPLPGRTPADTLAPMTDHQRRRLVLASQSPARLNLLRQAGLTPEVIVSGVDEDAVSAPTPADLALALAEAKASVVAAKPEVKGALVVGCDSVLDLDGQAFGKPSDAEEATARWKSMRGRAGTLQTGHCVYDTATGRHASATASTVVHFGDPTDEEIAAYVASGEPLHVAGAFTLDGRSAPFIEGIDGDHGNVIGLSLPLLRRLLAQLGVGITELWTPREN
;
A
#
# COMPACT_ATOMS: atom_id res chain seq x y z
N ALA A 1 70.37 -13.37 -2.32
CA ALA A 1 69.67 -12.35 -3.08
C ALA A 1 68.15 -12.57 -2.84
N SER A 2 67.55 -11.77 -1.93
CA SER A 2 66.12 -11.84 -1.59
C SER A 2 65.43 -10.69 -2.31
N THR A 3 64.58 -11.01 -3.27
CA THR A 3 63.74 -10.03 -3.96
C THR A 3 62.43 -9.89 -3.23
N ARG A 4 62.18 -8.69 -2.69
CA ARG A 4 60.86 -8.29 -2.12
C ARG A 4 59.86 -8.11 -3.26
N PRO A 5 58.60 -8.58 -3.12
CA PRO A 5 57.55 -8.25 -4.07
C PRO A 5 57.12 -6.77 -3.92
N GLY A 6 56.89 -6.10 -5.05
CA GLY A 6 56.44 -4.71 -5.14
C GLY A 6 54.96 -4.54 -4.68
N PRO A 7 54.53 -3.30 -4.39
CA PRO A 7 53.20 -3.01 -3.93
C PRO A 7 52.12 -3.29 -4.99
N LEU A 8 51.03 -3.89 -4.57
CA LEU A 8 49.81 -4.11 -5.37
C LEU A 8 49.20 -2.77 -5.81
N PRO A 9 48.64 -2.67 -7.02
CA PRO A 9 48.00 -1.45 -7.49
C PRO A 9 46.78 -1.11 -6.59
N GLY A 10 46.74 0.15 -6.19
CA GLY A 10 45.71 0.68 -5.33
C GLY A 10 44.30 0.48 -5.93
N ARG A 11 43.38 0.04 -5.10
CA ARG A 11 41.93 0.10 -5.37
C ARG A 11 41.57 1.57 -5.57
N THR A 12 41.04 1.90 -6.76
CA THR A 12 40.34 3.15 -7.00
C THR A 12 39.20 3.30 -5.98
N PRO A 13 39.01 4.48 -5.41
CA PRO A 13 37.83 4.72 -4.54
C PRO A 13 36.57 4.41 -5.34
N ALA A 14 35.68 3.64 -4.74
CA ALA A 14 34.33 3.41 -5.28
C ALA A 14 33.75 4.76 -5.73
N ASP A 15 33.28 4.83 -6.97
CA ASP A 15 32.52 5.94 -7.49
C ASP A 15 31.37 6.21 -6.50
N THR A 16 31.53 7.27 -5.73
CA THR A 16 30.47 7.81 -4.88
C THR A 16 29.44 8.37 -5.84
N LEU A 17 28.37 7.62 -6.07
CA LEU A 17 27.21 8.11 -6.83
C LEU A 17 26.82 9.46 -6.24
N ALA A 18 27.02 10.52 -7.02
CA ALA A 18 26.60 11.86 -6.64
C ALA A 18 25.09 11.84 -6.31
N PRO A 19 24.66 12.51 -5.25
CA PRO A 19 23.23 12.57 -4.93
C PRO A 19 22.49 13.18 -6.12
N MET A 20 21.48 12.46 -6.62
CA MET A 20 20.62 12.94 -7.71
C MET A 20 20.00 14.28 -7.30
N THR A 21 20.11 15.28 -8.17
CA THR A 21 19.45 16.58 -7.96
C THR A 21 17.94 16.41 -8.02
N ASP A 22 17.19 17.26 -7.35
CA ASP A 22 15.70 17.20 -7.26
C ASP A 22 15.03 17.17 -8.65
N HIS A 23 15.67 17.74 -9.68
CA HIS A 23 15.21 17.72 -11.08
C HIS A 23 15.39 16.37 -11.80
N GLN A 24 16.13 15.42 -11.22
CA GLN A 24 16.36 14.08 -11.79
C GLN A 24 15.42 13.02 -11.20
N ARG A 25 14.70 13.34 -10.11
CA ARG A 25 13.78 12.40 -9.47
C ARG A 25 12.46 12.33 -10.20
N ARG A 26 12.02 11.11 -10.45
CA ARG A 26 10.68 10.90 -10.97
C ARG A 26 9.63 11.25 -9.92
N ARG A 27 8.65 12.03 -10.30
CA ARG A 27 7.50 12.37 -9.46
C ARG A 27 6.72 11.10 -9.16
N LEU A 28 6.32 10.94 -7.89
CA LEU A 28 5.44 9.87 -7.43
C LEU A 28 4.08 10.48 -7.09
N VAL A 29 3.01 9.88 -7.60
CA VAL A 29 1.63 10.31 -7.36
C VAL A 29 0.87 9.16 -6.72
N LEU A 30 0.21 9.41 -5.60
CA LEU A 30 -0.69 8.47 -4.94
C LEU A 30 -2.14 8.78 -5.37
N ALA A 31 -2.75 7.85 -6.10
CA ALA A 31 -4.14 7.94 -6.56
C ALA A 31 -5.14 7.49 -5.46
N SER A 32 -5.00 8.04 -4.25
CA SER A 32 -5.81 7.68 -3.09
C SER A 32 -5.87 8.83 -2.10
N GLN A 33 -7.02 8.98 -1.45
CA GLN A 33 -7.20 9.92 -0.33
C GLN A 33 -6.84 9.31 1.04
N SER A 34 -6.39 8.06 1.11
CA SER A 34 -6.10 7.36 2.37
C SER A 34 -4.88 7.97 3.07
N PRO A 35 -5.04 8.54 4.29
CA PRO A 35 -3.92 9.04 5.08
C PRO A 35 -2.95 7.92 5.47
N ALA A 36 -3.46 6.71 5.71
CA ALA A 36 -2.64 5.56 6.09
C ALA A 36 -1.65 5.18 4.98
N ARG A 37 -2.09 5.12 3.72
CA ARG A 37 -1.22 4.86 2.57
C ARG A 37 -0.17 5.95 2.38
N LEU A 38 -0.59 7.21 2.52
CA LEU A 38 0.33 8.35 2.43
C LEU A 38 1.42 8.28 3.50
N ASN A 39 1.04 7.95 4.74
CA ASN A 39 1.97 7.83 5.85
C ASN A 39 2.96 6.68 5.67
N LEU A 40 2.51 5.51 5.17
CA LEU A 40 3.40 4.39 4.85
C LEU A 40 4.47 4.79 3.83
N LEU A 41 4.09 5.49 2.77
CA LEU A 41 5.03 5.96 1.75
C LEU A 41 6.03 6.97 2.34
N ARG A 42 5.55 7.94 3.14
CA ARG A 42 6.41 8.94 3.79
C ARG A 42 7.40 8.33 4.76
N GLN A 43 6.97 7.37 5.57
CA GLN A 43 7.84 6.64 6.51
C GLN A 43 8.93 5.84 5.78
N ALA A 44 8.64 5.39 4.55
CA ALA A 44 9.61 4.73 3.68
C ALA A 44 10.54 5.70 2.91
N GLY A 45 10.47 7.02 3.19
CA GLY A 45 11.31 8.03 2.55
C GLY A 45 10.81 8.50 1.18
N LEU A 46 9.55 8.23 0.86
CA LEU A 46 8.90 8.65 -0.39
C LEU A 46 8.01 9.87 -0.12
N THR A 47 7.95 10.80 -1.07
CA THR A 47 7.11 12.00 -0.97
C THR A 47 6.13 12.07 -2.14
N PRO A 48 5.04 11.29 -2.10
CA PRO A 48 4.06 11.34 -3.18
C PRO A 48 3.22 12.61 -3.14
N GLU A 49 2.83 13.08 -4.31
CA GLU A 49 1.70 13.98 -4.49
C GLU A 49 0.40 13.17 -4.37
N VAL A 50 -0.64 13.74 -3.78
CA VAL A 50 -1.95 13.07 -3.66
C VAL A 50 -2.90 13.64 -4.70
N ILE A 51 -3.42 12.76 -5.56
CA ILE A 51 -4.47 13.11 -6.53
C ILE A 51 -5.56 12.04 -6.43
N VAL A 52 -6.72 12.44 -5.91
CA VAL A 52 -7.86 11.52 -5.74
C VAL A 52 -8.42 11.13 -7.11
N SER A 53 -8.67 9.84 -7.31
CA SER A 53 -9.13 9.30 -8.60
C SER A 53 -10.58 9.64 -8.91
N GLY A 54 -11.47 9.64 -7.90
CA GLY A 54 -12.91 9.82 -8.09
C GLY A 54 -13.58 8.64 -8.81
N VAL A 55 -12.97 7.46 -8.79
CA VAL A 55 -13.56 6.24 -9.36
C VAL A 55 -14.83 5.87 -8.60
N ASP A 56 -15.89 5.54 -9.33
CA ASP A 56 -17.10 4.92 -8.78
C ASP A 56 -16.79 3.44 -8.45
N GLU A 57 -16.52 3.19 -7.19
CA GLU A 57 -16.12 1.85 -6.72
C GLU A 57 -17.26 0.84 -6.83
N ASP A 58 -18.50 1.29 -6.70
CA ASP A 58 -19.70 0.43 -6.77
C ASP A 58 -19.96 -0.09 -8.21
N ALA A 59 -19.44 0.60 -9.20
CA ALA A 59 -19.53 0.19 -10.60
C ALA A 59 -18.54 -0.94 -10.99
N VAL A 60 -17.58 -1.26 -10.11
CA VAL A 60 -16.55 -2.28 -10.36
C VAL A 60 -16.96 -3.61 -9.71
N SER A 61 -16.98 -4.68 -10.48
CA SER A 61 -17.21 -6.03 -9.98
C SER A 61 -16.15 -6.99 -10.49
N ALA A 62 -15.85 -8.02 -9.70
CA ALA A 62 -14.88 -9.05 -10.07
C ALA A 62 -15.24 -10.40 -9.43
N PRO A 63 -14.70 -11.52 -9.94
CA PRO A 63 -15.06 -12.88 -9.50
C PRO A 63 -14.66 -13.18 -8.04
N THR A 64 -13.53 -12.62 -7.58
CA THR A 64 -13.01 -12.84 -6.23
C THR A 64 -12.67 -11.53 -5.54
N PRO A 65 -12.60 -11.51 -4.18
CA PRO A 65 -12.14 -10.33 -3.45
C PRO A 65 -10.75 -9.83 -3.87
N ALA A 66 -9.83 -10.73 -4.17
CA ALA A 66 -8.49 -10.39 -4.65
C ALA A 66 -8.54 -9.71 -6.03
N ASP A 67 -9.36 -10.23 -6.96
CA ASP A 67 -9.55 -9.63 -8.27
C ASP A 67 -10.25 -8.27 -8.18
N LEU A 68 -11.21 -8.12 -7.25
CA LEU A 68 -11.89 -6.84 -7.01
C LEU A 68 -10.91 -5.78 -6.53
N ALA A 69 -10.08 -6.09 -5.53
CA ALA A 69 -9.07 -5.17 -5.04
C ALA A 69 -8.10 -4.75 -6.15
N LEU A 70 -7.70 -5.69 -7.01
CA LEU A 70 -6.82 -5.41 -8.14
C LEU A 70 -7.49 -4.51 -9.17
N ALA A 71 -8.71 -4.84 -9.59
CA ALA A 71 -9.47 -4.06 -10.58
C ALA A 71 -9.70 -2.61 -10.12
N LEU A 72 -10.02 -2.42 -8.84
CA LEU A 72 -10.17 -1.09 -8.24
C LEU A 72 -8.85 -0.32 -8.21
N ALA A 73 -7.74 -0.98 -7.86
CA ALA A 73 -6.42 -0.35 -7.88
C ALA A 73 -6.00 0.09 -9.29
N GLU A 74 -6.23 -0.76 -10.28
CA GLU A 74 -5.96 -0.46 -11.70
C GLU A 74 -6.83 0.69 -12.21
N ALA A 75 -8.13 0.70 -11.90
CA ALA A 75 -9.03 1.78 -12.27
C ALA A 75 -8.59 3.12 -11.67
N LYS A 76 -8.24 3.14 -10.38
CA LYS A 76 -7.75 4.34 -9.70
C LYS A 76 -6.45 4.87 -10.31
N ALA A 77 -5.49 4.00 -10.57
CA ALA A 77 -4.23 4.38 -11.19
C ALA A 77 -4.44 4.90 -12.61
N SER A 78 -5.25 4.21 -13.42
CA SER A 78 -5.52 4.57 -14.81
C SER A 78 -6.18 5.94 -14.95
N VAL A 79 -7.23 6.22 -14.15
CA VAL A 79 -7.95 7.51 -14.18
C VAL A 79 -7.02 8.66 -13.84
N VAL A 80 -6.16 8.50 -12.84
CA VAL A 80 -5.19 9.55 -12.48
C VAL A 80 -4.07 9.65 -13.51
N ALA A 81 -3.57 8.52 -14.03
CA ALA A 81 -2.52 8.50 -15.05
C ALA A 81 -2.93 9.18 -16.37
N ALA A 82 -4.22 9.22 -16.68
CA ALA A 82 -4.75 9.91 -17.85
C ALA A 82 -4.75 11.45 -17.73
N LYS A 83 -4.54 12.00 -16.55
CA LYS A 83 -4.55 13.45 -16.32
C LYS A 83 -3.26 14.08 -16.86
N PRO A 84 -3.33 15.23 -17.57
CA PRO A 84 -2.16 15.87 -18.18
C PRO A 84 -1.13 16.35 -17.15
N GLU A 85 -1.56 16.73 -15.94
CA GLU A 85 -0.68 17.20 -14.88
C GLU A 85 0.28 16.14 -14.32
N VAL A 86 0.02 14.85 -14.55
CA VAL A 86 0.89 13.74 -14.08
C VAL A 86 1.84 13.21 -15.17
N LYS A 87 1.96 13.89 -16.28
CA LYS A 87 2.86 13.48 -17.36
C LYS A 87 4.30 13.31 -16.84
N GLY A 88 4.91 12.16 -17.13
CA GLY A 88 6.26 11.79 -16.68
C GLY A 88 6.33 11.27 -15.25
N ALA A 89 5.22 11.18 -14.52
CA ALA A 89 5.15 10.66 -13.17
C ALA A 89 4.92 9.15 -13.11
N LEU A 90 5.17 8.58 -11.94
CA LEU A 90 4.72 7.25 -11.54
C LEU A 90 3.45 7.42 -10.71
N VAL A 91 2.37 6.78 -11.12
CA VAL A 91 1.06 6.84 -10.44
C VAL A 91 0.80 5.53 -9.74
N VAL A 92 0.57 5.56 -8.44
CA VAL A 92 0.27 4.39 -7.59
C VAL A 92 -1.19 4.40 -7.23
N GLY A 93 -1.92 3.38 -7.66
CA GLY A 93 -3.29 3.08 -7.23
C GLY A 93 -3.29 1.88 -6.29
N CYS A 94 -4.07 1.97 -5.23
CA CYS A 94 -4.29 0.87 -4.29
C CYS A 94 -5.75 0.81 -3.88
N ASP A 95 -6.25 -0.42 -3.69
CA ASP A 95 -7.53 -0.67 -3.04
C ASP A 95 -7.45 -1.89 -2.13
N SER A 96 -8.21 -1.86 -1.02
CA SER A 96 -8.19 -2.93 -0.02
C SER A 96 -9.60 -3.42 0.27
N VAL A 97 -9.74 -4.74 0.35
CA VAL A 97 -10.95 -5.41 0.82
C VAL A 97 -10.59 -6.54 1.79
N LEU A 98 -11.45 -6.79 2.77
CA LEU A 98 -11.34 -7.98 3.61
C LEU A 98 -12.11 -9.12 2.95
N ASP A 99 -11.46 -10.24 2.75
CA ASP A 99 -12.04 -11.49 2.30
C ASP A 99 -12.38 -12.35 3.51
N LEU A 100 -13.68 -12.57 3.72
CA LEU A 100 -14.21 -13.54 4.69
C LEU A 100 -15.02 -14.58 3.92
N ASP A 101 -14.53 -15.81 3.89
CA ASP A 101 -15.19 -16.94 3.21
C ASP A 101 -15.52 -16.67 1.72
N GLY A 102 -14.66 -15.91 1.03
CA GLY A 102 -14.86 -15.56 -0.39
C GLY A 102 -15.77 -14.36 -0.63
N GLN A 103 -16.24 -13.71 0.43
CA GLN A 103 -17.02 -12.48 0.35
C GLN A 103 -16.14 -11.25 0.63
N ALA A 104 -16.21 -10.27 -0.27
CA ALA A 104 -15.47 -9.01 -0.13
C ALA A 104 -16.17 -8.02 0.78
N PHE A 105 -15.44 -7.45 1.73
CA PHE A 105 -15.89 -6.39 2.62
C PHE A 105 -15.00 -5.17 2.51
N GLY A 106 -15.54 -4.10 1.97
CA GLY A 106 -14.93 -2.76 1.98
C GLY A 106 -15.17 -2.03 3.30
N LYS A 107 -15.31 -0.70 3.24
CA LYS A 107 -15.73 0.10 4.38
C LYS A 107 -17.21 -0.20 4.72
N PRO A 108 -17.57 -0.33 6.01
CA PRO A 108 -18.98 -0.45 6.36
C PRO A 108 -19.73 0.85 6.07
N SER A 109 -20.99 0.73 5.68
CA SER A 109 -21.86 1.87 5.36
C SER A 109 -22.25 2.68 6.60
N ASP A 110 -22.37 1.99 7.74
CA ASP A 110 -22.83 2.57 9.00
C ASP A 110 -22.36 1.75 10.22
N ALA A 111 -22.76 2.22 11.42
CA ALA A 111 -22.40 1.59 12.68
C ALA A 111 -23.06 0.21 12.90
N GLU A 112 -24.24 -0.01 12.33
CA GLU A 112 -24.93 -1.29 12.44
C GLU A 112 -24.19 -2.35 11.63
N GLU A 113 -23.82 -2.05 10.39
CA GLU A 113 -23.01 -2.93 9.57
C GLU A 113 -21.64 -3.21 10.21
N ALA A 114 -20.95 -2.17 10.74
CA ALA A 114 -19.69 -2.35 11.43
C ALA A 114 -19.81 -3.30 12.62
N THR A 115 -20.88 -3.17 13.42
CA THR A 115 -21.17 -4.05 14.57
C THR A 115 -21.41 -5.48 14.11
N ALA A 116 -22.27 -5.68 13.11
CA ALA A 116 -22.58 -7.00 12.58
C ALA A 116 -21.33 -7.69 12.04
N ARG A 117 -20.46 -6.92 11.35
CA ARG A 117 -19.19 -7.40 10.79
C ARG A 117 -18.25 -7.87 11.89
N TRP A 118 -18.02 -7.09 12.94
CA TRP A 118 -17.20 -7.49 14.08
C TRP A 118 -17.71 -8.74 14.77
N LYS A 119 -19.02 -8.86 14.94
CA LYS A 119 -19.63 -10.09 15.50
C LYS A 119 -19.40 -11.31 14.62
N SER A 120 -19.30 -11.13 13.31
CA SER A 120 -19.00 -12.23 12.37
C SER A 120 -17.51 -12.56 12.25
N MET A 121 -16.63 -11.61 12.53
CA MET A 121 -15.16 -11.77 12.41
C MET A 121 -14.51 -12.31 13.67
N ARG A 122 -14.99 -11.94 14.86
CA ARG A 122 -14.35 -12.26 16.14
C ARG A 122 -14.09 -13.76 16.29
N GLY A 123 -12.92 -14.10 16.81
CA GLY A 123 -12.47 -15.48 16.98
C GLY A 123 -12.15 -16.22 15.68
N ARG A 124 -12.10 -15.52 14.54
CA ARG A 124 -11.87 -16.11 13.22
C ARG A 124 -10.69 -15.45 12.52
N ALA A 125 -10.35 -15.97 11.35
CA ALA A 125 -9.38 -15.37 10.45
C ALA A 125 -10.06 -14.89 9.17
N GLY A 126 -9.56 -13.79 8.62
CA GLY A 126 -9.91 -13.27 7.31
C GLY A 126 -8.65 -12.90 6.53
N THR A 127 -8.74 -12.71 5.23
CA THR A 127 -7.61 -12.31 4.40
C THR A 127 -7.80 -10.88 3.90
N LEU A 128 -6.90 -9.97 4.27
CA LEU A 128 -6.91 -8.64 3.68
C LEU A 128 -6.21 -8.67 2.33
N GLN A 129 -6.96 -8.37 1.29
CA GLN A 129 -6.51 -8.27 -0.09
C GLN A 129 -6.28 -6.81 -0.43
N THR A 130 -5.08 -6.44 -0.85
CA THR A 130 -4.80 -5.09 -1.36
C THR A 130 -4.26 -5.17 -2.77
N GLY A 131 -5.02 -4.67 -3.73
CA GLY A 131 -4.59 -4.47 -5.10
C GLY A 131 -3.63 -3.28 -5.18
N HIS A 132 -2.61 -3.43 -6.01
CA HIS A 132 -1.63 -2.39 -6.31
C HIS A 132 -1.46 -2.27 -7.82
N CYS A 133 -1.45 -1.05 -8.32
CA CYS A 133 -1.08 -0.75 -9.70
C CYS A 133 -0.12 0.43 -9.71
N VAL A 134 1.01 0.27 -10.41
CA VAL A 134 1.93 1.37 -10.70
C VAL A 134 1.86 1.65 -12.19
N TYR A 135 1.52 2.87 -12.56
CA TYR A 135 1.43 3.34 -13.93
C TYR A 135 2.58 4.31 -14.21
N ASP A 136 3.40 3.99 -15.21
CA ASP A 136 4.46 4.87 -15.68
C ASP A 136 3.94 5.75 -16.83
N THR A 137 3.60 6.99 -16.56
CA THR A 137 3.03 7.91 -17.55
C THR A 137 4.05 8.42 -18.58
N ALA A 138 5.36 8.17 -18.37
CA ALA A 138 6.39 8.48 -19.35
C ALA A 138 6.45 7.44 -20.47
N THR A 139 6.20 6.16 -20.15
CA THR A 139 6.31 5.04 -21.08
C THR A 139 4.96 4.46 -21.48
N GLY A 140 3.88 4.77 -20.75
CA GLY A 140 2.56 4.15 -20.90
C GLY A 140 2.48 2.72 -20.36
N ARG A 141 3.55 2.22 -19.71
CA ARG A 141 3.58 0.87 -19.12
C ARG A 141 2.99 0.90 -17.72
N HIS A 142 2.43 -0.22 -17.29
CA HIS A 142 2.01 -0.42 -15.92
C HIS A 142 2.38 -1.82 -15.42
N ALA A 143 2.41 -1.98 -14.12
CA ALA A 143 2.56 -3.25 -13.42
C ALA A 143 1.58 -3.30 -12.26
N SER A 144 0.90 -4.42 -12.08
CA SER A 144 -0.09 -4.58 -11.04
C SER A 144 -0.08 -5.98 -10.43
N ALA A 145 -0.44 -6.08 -9.16
CA ALA A 145 -0.63 -7.34 -8.44
C ALA A 145 -1.41 -7.10 -7.14
N THR A 146 -1.92 -8.18 -6.56
CA THR A 146 -2.56 -8.18 -5.24
C THR A 146 -1.60 -8.72 -4.19
N ALA A 147 -1.53 -8.06 -3.03
CA ALA A 147 -0.92 -8.58 -1.82
C ALA A 147 -2.00 -9.10 -0.88
N SER A 148 -1.76 -10.27 -0.29
CA SER A 148 -2.66 -10.96 0.63
C SER A 148 -2.00 -11.12 2.00
N THR A 149 -2.73 -10.80 3.07
CA THR A 149 -2.28 -10.99 4.45
C THR A 149 -3.42 -11.57 5.27
N VAL A 150 -3.18 -12.72 5.90
CA VAL A 150 -4.16 -13.32 6.82
C VAL A 150 -4.14 -12.53 8.12
N VAL A 151 -5.33 -12.20 8.63
CA VAL A 151 -5.53 -11.49 9.89
C VAL A 151 -6.30 -12.41 10.83
N HIS A 152 -5.74 -12.65 12.00
CA HIS A 152 -6.35 -13.43 13.07
C HIS A 152 -7.02 -12.50 14.06
N PHE A 153 -8.34 -12.50 14.05
CA PHE A 153 -9.14 -11.67 14.96
C PHE A 153 -9.28 -12.33 16.31
N GLY A 154 -9.06 -11.57 17.38
CA GLY A 154 -9.41 -11.97 18.74
C GLY A 154 -10.92 -12.07 18.95
N ASP A 155 -11.31 -12.30 20.18
CA ASP A 155 -12.73 -12.46 20.57
C ASP A 155 -13.19 -11.31 21.49
N PRO A 156 -13.31 -10.05 20.97
CA PRO A 156 -13.80 -8.94 21.77
C PRO A 156 -15.25 -9.15 22.21
N THR A 157 -15.58 -8.66 23.40
CA THR A 157 -16.95 -8.71 23.92
C THR A 157 -17.88 -7.77 23.13
N ASP A 158 -19.20 -7.93 23.31
CA ASP A 158 -20.17 -7.04 22.67
C ASP A 158 -20.01 -5.58 23.13
N GLU A 159 -19.60 -5.36 24.39
CA GLU A 159 -19.31 -4.04 24.93
C GLU A 159 -18.07 -3.41 24.30
N GLU A 160 -17.01 -4.21 24.09
CA GLU A 160 -15.79 -3.74 23.41
C GLU A 160 -16.07 -3.40 21.94
N ILE A 161 -16.85 -4.23 21.24
CA ILE A 161 -17.30 -3.95 19.87
C ILE A 161 -18.11 -2.64 19.84
N ALA A 162 -19.07 -2.48 20.74
CA ALA A 162 -19.89 -1.27 20.82
C ALA A 162 -19.03 -0.01 21.06
N ALA A 163 -18.08 -0.08 21.99
CA ALA A 163 -17.14 1.01 22.26
C ALA A 163 -16.27 1.37 21.06
N TYR A 164 -15.78 0.34 20.35
CA TYR A 164 -14.98 0.54 19.14
C TYR A 164 -15.80 1.19 18.02
N VAL A 165 -17.01 0.69 17.77
CA VAL A 165 -17.90 1.26 16.75
C VAL A 165 -18.29 2.70 17.10
N ALA A 166 -18.57 3.00 18.37
CA ALA A 166 -18.86 4.36 18.84
C ALA A 166 -17.72 5.35 18.63
N SER A 167 -16.47 4.86 18.50
CA SER A 167 -15.32 5.72 18.15
C SER A 167 -15.36 6.28 16.73
N GLY A 168 -16.19 5.70 15.85
CA GLY A 168 -16.28 6.05 14.44
C GLY A 168 -15.13 5.51 13.55
N GLU A 169 -14.05 4.99 14.15
CA GLU A 169 -12.87 4.53 13.40
C GLU A 169 -13.19 3.44 12.36
N PRO A 170 -13.99 2.39 12.68
CA PRO A 170 -14.27 1.32 11.73
C PRO A 170 -15.01 1.76 10.46
N LEU A 171 -15.70 2.89 10.48
CA LEU A 171 -16.44 3.40 9.33
C LEU A 171 -15.54 3.93 8.19
N HIS A 172 -14.27 4.15 8.46
CA HIS A 172 -13.34 4.76 7.52
C HIS A 172 -12.32 3.80 6.91
N VAL A 173 -12.39 2.51 7.26
CA VAL A 173 -11.37 1.51 6.90
C VAL A 173 -11.97 0.23 6.33
N ALA A 174 -11.28 -0.37 5.35
CA ALA A 174 -11.66 -1.65 4.77
C ALA A 174 -11.70 -2.74 5.85
N GLY A 175 -12.75 -3.58 5.82
CA GLY A 175 -12.94 -4.64 6.80
C GLY A 175 -13.38 -4.16 8.18
N ALA A 176 -13.57 -2.86 8.39
CA ALA A 176 -13.97 -2.26 9.66
C ALA A 176 -12.98 -2.44 10.82
N PHE A 177 -11.68 -2.59 10.53
CA PHE A 177 -10.63 -2.73 11.53
C PHE A 177 -9.35 -2.01 11.12
N THR A 178 -8.48 -1.75 12.10
CA THR A 178 -7.14 -1.21 11.89
C THR A 178 -6.12 -2.06 12.64
N LEU A 179 -4.92 -2.21 12.07
CA LEU A 179 -3.79 -2.85 12.74
C LEU A 179 -3.03 -1.86 13.62
N ASP A 180 -3.07 -0.59 13.28
CA ASP A 180 -2.33 0.52 13.89
C ASP A 180 -3.22 1.53 14.62
N GLY A 181 -4.48 1.17 14.90
CA GLY A 181 -5.44 2.01 15.59
C GLY A 181 -6.11 1.32 16.78
N ARG A 182 -7.34 1.74 17.08
CA ARG A 182 -8.06 1.32 18.32
C ARG A 182 -8.44 -0.15 18.34
N SER A 183 -8.57 -0.81 17.18
CA SER A 183 -8.83 -2.25 17.13
C SER A 183 -7.57 -3.12 17.19
N ALA A 184 -6.37 -2.52 17.23
CA ALA A 184 -5.13 -3.29 17.35
C ALA A 184 -5.13 -4.30 18.51
N PRO A 185 -5.69 -4.00 19.72
CA PRO A 185 -5.81 -4.98 20.81
C PRO A 185 -6.70 -6.19 20.50
N PHE A 186 -7.54 -6.10 19.46
CA PHE A 186 -8.44 -7.17 19.02
C PHE A 186 -7.88 -7.99 17.87
N ILE A 187 -6.61 -7.78 17.49
CA ILE A 187 -5.90 -8.55 16.47
C ILE A 187 -4.85 -9.40 17.16
N GLU A 188 -5.00 -10.73 17.10
CA GLU A 188 -4.08 -11.68 17.72
C GLU A 188 -2.79 -11.84 16.93
N GLY A 189 -2.86 -11.67 15.60
CA GLY A 189 -1.69 -11.80 14.74
C GLY A 189 -2.02 -11.66 13.27
N ILE A 190 -0.98 -11.64 12.47
CA ILE A 190 -1.07 -11.63 11.01
C ILE A 190 -0.06 -12.60 10.41
N ASP A 191 -0.42 -13.19 9.26
CA ASP A 191 0.49 -13.95 8.40
C ASP A 191 0.67 -13.19 7.08
N GLY A 192 1.80 -12.50 6.94
CA GLY A 192 2.11 -11.70 5.76
C GLY A 192 2.62 -10.29 6.10
N ASP A 193 2.42 -9.35 5.19
CA ASP A 193 2.93 -7.99 5.30
C ASP A 193 1.97 -7.09 6.09
N HIS A 194 2.48 -6.49 7.18
CA HIS A 194 1.72 -5.57 8.02
C HIS A 194 1.31 -4.29 7.25
N GLY A 195 2.19 -3.77 6.39
CA GLY A 195 1.89 -2.60 5.56
C GLY A 195 0.70 -2.86 4.63
N ASN A 196 0.58 -4.08 4.11
CA ASN A 196 -0.57 -4.51 3.33
C ASN A 196 -1.88 -4.36 4.12
N VAL A 197 -1.90 -4.74 5.39
CA VAL A 197 -3.07 -4.61 6.26
C VAL A 197 -3.42 -3.14 6.50
N ILE A 198 -2.43 -2.28 6.69
CA ILE A 198 -2.62 -0.83 6.84
C ILE A 198 -3.12 -0.20 5.53
N GLY A 199 -2.79 -0.78 4.37
CA GLY A 199 -3.38 -0.37 3.09
C GLY A 199 -2.44 -0.31 1.89
N LEU A 200 -1.12 -0.59 2.07
CA LEU A 200 -0.15 -0.64 0.99
C LEU A 200 1.05 -1.51 1.35
N SER A 201 1.33 -2.51 0.51
CA SER A 201 2.51 -3.35 0.64
C SER A 201 3.73 -2.68 0.02
N LEU A 202 4.64 -2.19 0.84
CA LEU A 202 5.91 -1.61 0.37
C LEU A 202 6.80 -2.64 -0.34
N PRO A 203 6.91 -3.91 0.11
CA PRO A 203 7.63 -4.95 -0.64
C PRO A 203 7.04 -5.22 -2.03
N LEU A 204 5.70 -5.23 -2.16
CA LEU A 204 5.07 -5.39 -3.46
C LEU A 204 5.29 -4.16 -4.34
N LEU A 205 5.13 -2.95 -3.81
CA LEU A 205 5.40 -1.71 -4.53
C LEU A 205 6.82 -1.70 -5.11
N ARG A 206 7.83 -2.11 -4.31
CA ARG A 206 9.21 -2.23 -4.76
C ARG A 206 9.33 -3.18 -5.97
N ARG A 207 8.65 -4.32 -5.95
CA ARG A 207 8.69 -5.29 -7.07
C ARG A 207 8.02 -4.75 -8.32
N LEU A 208 6.88 -4.06 -8.19
CA LEU A 208 6.16 -3.46 -9.32
C LEU A 208 6.98 -2.34 -9.97
N LEU A 209 7.61 -1.49 -9.17
CA LEU A 209 8.54 -0.46 -9.67
C LEU A 209 9.71 -1.10 -10.44
N ALA A 210 10.31 -2.16 -9.91
CA ALA A 210 11.40 -2.87 -10.56
C ALA A 210 10.99 -3.47 -11.92
N GLN A 211 9.75 -3.97 -12.07
CA GLN A 211 9.21 -4.44 -13.35
C GLN A 211 9.12 -3.32 -14.39
N LEU A 212 8.97 -2.08 -13.95
CA LEU A 212 8.97 -0.89 -14.80
C LEU A 212 10.37 -0.30 -15.02
N GLY A 213 11.40 -0.93 -14.44
CA GLY A 213 12.79 -0.47 -14.53
C GLY A 213 13.13 0.68 -13.58
N VAL A 214 12.36 0.85 -12.51
CA VAL A 214 12.57 1.91 -11.50
C VAL A 214 13.01 1.30 -10.18
N GLY A 215 14.17 1.74 -9.67
CA GLY A 215 14.62 1.39 -8.33
C GLY A 215 13.90 2.24 -7.28
N ILE A 216 13.36 1.62 -6.23
CA ILE A 216 12.67 2.37 -5.17
C ILE A 216 13.56 3.41 -4.50
N THR A 217 14.87 3.15 -4.42
CA THR A 217 15.86 4.07 -3.85
C THR A 217 16.06 5.34 -4.67
N GLU A 218 15.74 5.31 -5.96
CA GLU A 218 15.78 6.48 -6.84
C GLU A 218 14.68 7.51 -6.49
N LEU A 219 13.66 7.06 -5.76
CA LEU A 219 12.52 7.88 -5.35
C LEU A 219 12.68 8.44 -3.92
N TRP A 220 13.73 8.04 -3.19
CA TRP A 220 13.94 8.53 -1.83
C TRP A 220 14.24 10.03 -1.81
N THR A 221 13.57 10.74 -0.91
CA THR A 221 13.94 12.12 -0.59
C THR A 221 15.20 12.16 0.26
N PRO A 222 16.14 13.10 0.00
CA PRO A 222 17.27 13.31 0.91
C PRO A 222 16.73 13.64 2.30
N ARG A 223 17.36 13.08 3.34
CA ARG A 223 17.13 13.55 4.70
C ARG A 223 17.73 14.94 4.80
N GLU A 224 16.93 15.92 5.16
CA GLU A 224 17.47 17.20 5.65
C GLU A 224 18.23 16.89 6.94
N ASN A 225 19.52 17.22 6.97
CA ASN A 225 20.39 17.08 8.15
C ASN A 225 20.09 18.20 9.15
#